data_b5e7d6b8b0aa1ce26ccc3c4b335e6057
#
_entry.id   b5e7d6b8b0aa1ce26ccc3c4b335e6057
#
_cell.length_a   1.000
_cell.length_b   1.000
_cell.length_c   1.000
_cell.angle_alpha   90.00
_cell.angle_beta   90.00
_cell.angle_gamma   90.00
#
_symmetry.space_group_name_H-M   'P 1'
#
loop_
_entity.id
_entity.type
_entity.pdbx_description
1 polymer ?
#
loop_
_entity_poly.entity_id
_entity_poly.type
_entity_poly.pdbx_seq_one_letter_code
_entity_poly.pdbx_strand_id
1 'polypeptide(L)'
;MKVLVIGGNSFIAQGIESYLSTKGIGLIRVDRSVLDITDEAQIEKFCNNPLLPNYDAILFAQGINPSLSTKETTAEHLLAMLKVNIMGPVLLLKHLFPRMNPQGNVIFFSSVAAEKGSYDPGYAASKAAIQGMINSFANEFQTMRFNAIALGLVENSPVFNQMTPDFLQKHRDRMHQGTLVQLEHIAAVVNLLLTNKNLNRSIIPLTSGFR
;
A
#
# COMPACT_ATOMS: atom_id res chain seq x y z
N MET A 1 -4.95 -8.93 -17.29
CA MET A 1 -5.26 -7.81 -16.37
C MET A 1 -4.04 -6.90 -16.30
N LYS A 2 -4.23 -5.57 -16.43
CA LYS A 2 -3.16 -4.55 -16.32
C LYS A 2 -3.27 -3.83 -14.98
N VAL A 3 -2.27 -3.97 -14.14
CA VAL A 3 -2.23 -3.38 -12.81
C VAL A 3 -1.14 -2.32 -12.75
N LEU A 4 -1.52 -1.07 -12.49
CA LEU A 4 -0.56 0.00 -12.21
C LEU A 4 -0.06 -0.14 -10.78
N VAL A 5 1.25 -0.16 -10.58
CA VAL A 5 1.86 -0.25 -9.24
C VAL A 5 2.65 1.01 -8.96
N ILE A 6 2.17 1.81 -8.01
CA ILE A 6 2.86 2.99 -7.52
C ILE A 6 3.79 2.59 -6.37
N GLY A 7 5.03 3.03 -6.42
CA GLY A 7 6.10 2.50 -5.58
C GLY A 7 6.67 1.18 -6.12
N GLY A 8 6.80 1.10 -7.45
CA GLY A 8 7.16 -0.09 -8.19
C GLY A 8 8.50 -0.73 -7.81
N ASN A 9 9.41 0.04 -7.17
CA ASN A 9 10.68 -0.47 -6.64
C ASN A 9 10.62 -0.88 -5.17
N SER A 10 9.41 -0.86 -4.53
CA SER A 10 9.28 -1.35 -3.16
C SER A 10 9.53 -2.86 -3.09
N PHE A 11 10.02 -3.32 -1.93
CA PHE A 11 10.27 -4.73 -1.65
C PHE A 11 9.04 -5.62 -1.96
N ILE A 12 7.86 -5.13 -1.57
CA ILE A 12 6.60 -5.86 -1.81
C ILE A 12 6.28 -5.89 -3.30
N ALA A 13 6.34 -4.75 -4.00
CA ALA A 13 6.01 -4.68 -5.42
C ALA A 13 6.88 -5.63 -6.28
N GLN A 14 8.17 -5.71 -5.98
CA GLN A 14 9.08 -6.63 -6.65
C GLN A 14 8.80 -8.09 -6.27
N GLY A 15 8.57 -8.35 -4.98
CA GLY A 15 8.41 -9.71 -4.48
C GLY A 15 7.12 -10.42 -4.90
N ILE A 16 6.05 -9.66 -5.22
CA ILE A 16 4.77 -10.25 -5.65
C ILE A 16 4.66 -10.45 -7.17
N GLU A 17 5.56 -9.88 -7.95
CA GLU A 17 5.46 -9.81 -9.42
C GLU A 17 5.44 -11.19 -10.07
N SER A 18 6.39 -12.05 -9.70
CA SER A 18 6.50 -13.40 -10.28
C SER A 18 5.24 -14.23 -10.06
N TYR A 19 4.70 -14.22 -8.84
CA TYR A 19 3.46 -14.93 -8.51
C TYR A 19 2.29 -14.40 -9.33
N LEU A 20 2.10 -13.09 -9.42
CA LEU A 20 1.00 -12.49 -10.15
C LEU A 20 1.11 -12.75 -11.66
N SER A 21 2.32 -12.76 -12.19
CA SER A 21 2.59 -13.13 -13.60
C SER A 21 2.10 -14.54 -13.92
N THR A 22 2.28 -15.54 -13.03
CA THR A 22 1.74 -16.89 -13.22
C THR A 22 0.21 -16.94 -13.26
N LYS A 23 -0.47 -15.90 -12.77
CA LYS A 23 -1.93 -15.74 -12.81
C LYS A 23 -2.43 -14.91 -14.00
N GLY A 24 -1.55 -14.57 -14.95
CA GLY A 24 -1.88 -13.73 -16.09
C GLY A 24 -2.10 -12.25 -15.74
N ILE A 25 -1.56 -11.79 -14.62
CA ILE A 25 -1.65 -10.40 -14.15
C ILE A 25 -0.34 -9.70 -14.46
N GLY A 26 -0.40 -8.71 -15.37
CA GLY A 26 0.75 -7.88 -15.72
C GLY A 26 0.85 -6.64 -14.84
N LEU A 27 2.00 -6.43 -14.22
CA LEU A 27 2.30 -5.24 -13.42
C LEU A 27 3.00 -4.17 -14.28
N ILE A 28 2.49 -2.96 -14.25
CA ILE A 28 3.14 -1.77 -14.79
C ILE A 28 3.65 -0.98 -13.60
N ARG A 29 4.94 -1.14 -13.31
CA ARG A 29 5.58 -0.58 -12.12
C ARG A 29 6.08 0.83 -12.39
N VAL A 30 5.64 1.76 -11.56
CA VAL A 30 6.05 3.18 -11.58
C VAL A 30 6.71 3.51 -10.24
N ASP A 31 7.96 3.88 -10.29
CA ASP A 31 8.72 4.32 -9.13
C ASP A 31 8.90 5.84 -9.08
N ARG A 32 9.57 6.33 -8.03
CA ARG A 32 9.75 7.75 -7.80
C ARG A 32 10.57 8.47 -8.90
N SER A 33 11.41 7.77 -9.65
CA SER A 33 12.19 8.38 -10.75
C SER A 33 11.30 8.73 -11.94
N VAL A 34 10.18 8.02 -12.11
CA VAL A 34 9.18 8.25 -13.15
C VAL A 34 8.09 9.20 -12.67
N LEU A 35 7.66 9.06 -11.42
CA LEU A 35 6.57 9.82 -10.82
C LEU A 35 6.81 10.06 -9.32
N ASP A 36 7.11 11.29 -8.94
CA ASP A 36 7.02 11.71 -7.54
C ASP A 36 5.56 12.06 -7.21
N ILE A 37 4.89 11.17 -6.47
CA ILE A 37 3.48 11.36 -6.09
C ILE A 37 3.27 12.49 -5.06
N THR A 38 4.34 13.13 -4.58
CA THR A 38 4.25 14.31 -3.71
C THR A 38 4.20 15.63 -4.51
N ASP A 39 4.35 15.55 -5.83
CA ASP A 39 4.32 16.67 -6.78
C ASP A 39 3.08 16.57 -7.68
N GLU A 40 2.07 17.41 -7.44
CA GLU A 40 0.82 17.37 -8.20
C GLU A 40 1.03 17.69 -9.69
N ALA A 41 1.99 18.54 -10.05
CA ALA A 41 2.26 18.85 -11.46
C ALA A 41 2.85 17.63 -12.20
N GLN A 42 3.71 16.85 -11.54
CA GLN A 42 4.17 15.57 -12.10
C GLN A 42 3.04 14.55 -12.23
N ILE A 43 2.15 14.47 -11.25
CA ILE A 43 0.97 13.60 -11.30
C ILE A 43 0.10 13.97 -12.51
N GLU A 44 -0.22 15.24 -12.67
CA GLU A 44 -1.05 15.71 -13.78
C GLU A 44 -0.40 15.41 -15.13
N LYS A 45 0.89 15.73 -15.27
CA LYS A 45 1.66 15.42 -16.50
C LYS A 45 1.68 13.93 -16.79
N PHE A 46 1.89 13.09 -15.79
CA PHE A 46 1.87 11.63 -15.93
C PHE A 46 0.49 11.15 -16.42
N CYS A 47 -0.59 11.55 -15.74
CA CYS A 47 -1.94 11.09 -16.06
C CYS A 47 -2.45 11.59 -17.42
N ASN A 48 -1.99 12.74 -17.89
CA ASN A 48 -2.32 13.31 -19.20
C ASN A 48 -1.53 12.72 -20.36
N ASN A 49 -0.55 11.83 -20.09
CA ASN A 49 0.19 11.16 -21.17
C ASN A 49 -0.75 10.26 -22.01
N PRO A 50 -0.94 10.57 -23.31
CA PRO A 50 -1.87 9.81 -24.16
C PRO A 50 -1.44 8.35 -24.40
N LEU A 51 -0.18 8.03 -24.14
CA LEU A 51 0.36 6.68 -24.32
C LEU A 51 0.04 5.75 -23.13
N LEU A 52 -0.49 6.27 -22.02
CA LEU A 52 -0.90 5.43 -20.91
C LEU A 52 -2.10 4.56 -21.31
N PRO A 53 -2.07 3.26 -20.99
CA PRO A 53 -3.22 2.39 -21.18
C PRO A 53 -4.33 2.68 -20.17
N ASN A 54 -5.49 2.10 -20.39
CA ASN A 54 -6.45 1.92 -19.30
C ASN A 54 -5.99 0.80 -18.37
N TYR A 55 -6.27 0.96 -17.09
CA TYR A 55 -5.86 0.04 -16.04
C TYR A 55 -7.07 -0.69 -15.46
N ASP A 56 -6.90 -1.97 -15.17
CA ASP A 56 -7.89 -2.79 -14.46
C ASP A 56 -7.78 -2.60 -12.94
N ALA A 57 -6.60 -2.26 -12.47
CA ALA A 57 -6.38 -1.97 -11.04
C ALA A 57 -5.18 -1.05 -10.80
N ILE A 58 -5.18 -0.43 -9.62
CA ILE A 58 -4.03 0.29 -9.05
C ILE A 58 -3.65 -0.37 -7.73
N LEU A 59 -2.36 -0.58 -7.53
CA LEU A 59 -1.77 -1.05 -6.29
C LEU A 59 -0.85 0.04 -5.73
N PHE A 60 -1.20 0.60 -4.57
CA PHE A 60 -0.38 1.57 -3.86
C PHE A 60 0.61 0.85 -2.95
N ALA A 61 1.82 0.60 -3.47
CA ALA A 61 2.91 -0.09 -2.76
C ALA A 61 3.98 0.87 -2.20
N GLN A 62 3.77 2.19 -2.33
CA GLN A 62 4.61 3.20 -1.71
C GLN A 62 4.22 3.42 -0.26
N GLY A 63 5.16 3.97 0.48
CA GLY A 63 4.97 4.42 1.84
C GLY A 63 6.30 4.72 2.49
N ILE A 64 6.29 5.68 3.40
CA ILE A 64 7.45 5.98 4.24
C ILE A 64 7.08 5.80 5.71
N ASN A 65 8.05 5.34 6.47
CA ASN A 65 8.00 5.22 7.93
C ASN A 65 9.36 5.66 8.47
N PRO A 66 9.49 6.92 8.93
CA PRO A 66 10.74 7.41 9.52
C PRO A 66 11.12 6.70 10.82
N SER A 67 10.18 6.02 11.45
CA SER A 67 10.37 5.32 12.73
C SER A 67 10.83 6.24 13.85
N LEU A 68 10.19 7.40 13.98
CA LEU A 68 10.49 8.41 14.97
C LEU A 68 9.52 8.34 16.15
N SER A 69 10.06 8.47 17.37
CA SER A 69 9.24 8.64 18.57
C SER A 69 8.55 10.00 18.57
N THR A 70 7.54 10.18 19.43
CA THR A 70 6.88 11.48 19.62
C THR A 70 7.86 12.62 19.96
N LYS A 71 8.95 12.31 20.64
CA LYS A 71 9.97 13.31 21.03
C LYS A 71 10.89 13.71 19.86
N GLU A 72 11.07 12.82 18.89
CA GLU A 72 11.93 13.02 17.72
C GLU A 72 11.16 13.55 16.50
N THR A 73 9.83 13.40 16.51
CA THR A 73 8.97 13.81 15.41
C THR A 73 8.96 15.32 15.24
N THR A 74 9.15 15.79 14.01
CA THR A 74 9.00 17.18 13.60
C THR A 74 7.80 17.36 12.68
N ALA A 75 7.33 18.60 12.53
CA ALA A 75 6.28 18.93 11.56
C ALA A 75 6.67 18.55 10.13
N GLU A 76 7.95 18.71 9.77
CA GLU A 76 8.48 18.34 8.46
C GLU A 76 8.36 16.83 8.21
N HIS A 77 8.73 15.98 9.18
CA HIS A 77 8.57 14.52 9.09
C HIS A 77 7.10 14.13 8.92
N LEU A 78 6.20 14.75 9.69
CA LEU A 78 4.75 14.48 9.57
C LEU A 78 4.24 14.88 8.19
N LEU A 79 4.61 16.07 7.69
CA LEU A 79 4.19 16.54 6.37
C LEU A 79 4.72 15.64 5.25
N ALA A 80 5.99 15.21 5.31
CA ALA A 80 6.55 14.28 4.34
C ALA A 80 5.78 12.97 4.30
N MET A 81 5.45 12.42 5.47
CA MET A 81 4.67 11.19 5.60
C MET A 81 3.24 11.34 5.07
N LEU A 82 2.56 12.43 5.42
CA LEU A 82 1.22 12.72 4.92
C LEU A 82 1.23 12.89 3.39
N LYS A 83 2.22 13.57 2.83
CA LYS A 83 2.35 13.74 1.38
C LYS A 83 2.46 12.40 0.66
N VAL A 84 3.32 11.49 1.13
CA VAL A 84 3.55 10.20 0.47
C VAL A 84 2.42 9.20 0.74
N ASN A 85 1.98 9.08 2.00
CA ASN A 85 1.08 8.00 2.41
C ASN A 85 -0.40 8.32 2.18
N ILE A 86 -0.77 9.61 2.10
CA ILE A 86 -2.17 10.05 2.00
C ILE A 86 -2.39 10.97 0.79
N MET A 87 -1.75 12.14 0.74
CA MET A 87 -2.05 13.15 -0.28
C MET A 87 -1.74 12.64 -1.69
N GLY A 88 -0.56 12.03 -1.89
CA GLY A 88 -0.15 11.49 -3.18
C GLY A 88 -1.15 10.50 -3.76
N PRO A 89 -1.58 9.46 -3.04
CA PRO A 89 -2.66 8.58 -3.49
C PRO A 89 -3.96 9.28 -3.85
N VAL A 90 -4.41 10.25 -3.04
CA VAL A 90 -5.65 11.01 -3.32
C VAL A 90 -5.49 11.83 -4.60
N LEU A 91 -4.41 12.58 -4.74
CA LEU A 91 -4.14 13.42 -5.91
C LEU A 91 -3.95 12.57 -7.17
N LEU A 92 -3.24 11.43 -7.06
CA LEU A 92 -3.07 10.54 -8.20
C LEU A 92 -4.43 9.97 -8.66
N LEU A 93 -5.27 9.52 -7.76
CA LEU A 93 -6.60 9.02 -8.09
C LEU A 93 -7.47 10.11 -8.73
N LYS A 94 -7.46 11.35 -8.22
CA LYS A 94 -8.15 12.51 -8.84
C LYS A 94 -7.90 12.61 -10.35
N HIS A 95 -6.65 12.44 -10.78
CA HIS A 95 -6.26 12.56 -12.18
C HIS A 95 -6.32 11.25 -12.98
N LEU A 96 -6.22 10.10 -12.29
CA LEU A 96 -6.10 8.80 -12.97
C LEU A 96 -7.44 8.08 -13.17
N PHE A 97 -8.50 8.46 -12.47
CA PHE A 97 -9.82 7.82 -12.63
C PHE A 97 -10.31 7.71 -14.08
N PRO A 98 -10.11 8.73 -14.96
CA PRO A 98 -10.52 8.61 -16.37
C PRO A 98 -9.81 7.47 -17.13
N ARG A 99 -8.71 6.97 -16.61
CA ARG A 99 -7.91 5.85 -17.16
C ARG A 99 -8.22 4.52 -16.50
N MET A 100 -9.13 4.49 -15.53
CA MET A 100 -9.56 3.24 -14.91
C MET A 100 -10.69 2.60 -15.70
N ASN A 101 -10.62 1.29 -15.83
CA ASN A 101 -11.75 0.53 -16.35
C ASN A 101 -12.95 0.63 -15.39
N PRO A 102 -14.20 0.64 -15.89
CA PRO A 102 -15.39 0.91 -15.07
C PRO A 102 -15.57 0.01 -13.84
N GLN A 103 -15.05 -1.22 -13.85
CA GLN A 103 -15.06 -2.15 -12.73
C GLN A 103 -13.69 -2.29 -12.06
N GLY A 104 -12.88 -1.24 -12.16
CA GLY A 104 -11.53 -1.20 -11.65
C GLY A 104 -11.43 -1.45 -10.15
N ASN A 105 -10.22 -1.76 -9.70
CA ASN A 105 -9.94 -2.03 -8.29
C ASN A 105 -8.74 -1.21 -7.81
N VAL A 106 -8.85 -0.63 -6.64
CA VAL A 106 -7.76 0.09 -5.99
C VAL A 106 -7.40 -0.63 -4.70
N ILE A 107 -6.13 -0.99 -4.55
CA ILE A 107 -5.62 -1.73 -3.40
C ILE A 107 -4.54 -0.90 -2.71
N PHE A 108 -4.70 -0.69 -1.41
CA PHE A 108 -3.72 -0.03 -0.56
C PHE A 108 -3.00 -1.03 0.34
N PHE A 109 -1.75 -0.76 0.67
CA PHE A 109 -1.08 -1.40 1.80
C PHE A 109 -1.21 -0.54 3.05
N SER A 110 -2.04 -1.02 3.98
CA SER A 110 -2.11 -0.55 5.35
C SER A 110 -1.10 -1.31 6.23
N SER A 111 -1.23 -1.22 7.51
CA SER A 111 -0.34 -1.86 8.49
C SER A 111 -1.11 -2.27 9.73
N VAL A 112 -0.60 -3.27 10.44
CA VAL A 112 -1.02 -3.57 11.82
C VAL A 112 -0.92 -2.33 12.73
N ALA A 113 -0.02 -1.41 12.40
CA ALA A 113 0.13 -0.13 13.11
C ALA A 113 -1.13 0.74 13.08
N ALA A 114 -1.98 0.60 12.07
CA ALA A 114 -3.25 1.33 11.96
C ALA A 114 -4.22 1.02 13.12
N GLU A 115 -4.16 -0.20 13.66
CA GLU A 115 -5.04 -0.69 14.73
C GLU A 115 -4.33 -0.77 16.07
N LYS A 116 -3.11 -1.30 16.09
CA LYS A 116 -2.36 -1.58 17.32
C LYS A 116 -1.41 -0.45 17.75
N GLY A 117 -1.27 0.58 16.89
CA GLY A 117 -0.27 1.62 17.09
C GLY A 117 1.12 1.24 16.60
N SER A 118 2.03 2.21 16.65
CA SER A 118 3.43 2.07 16.25
C SER A 118 4.29 2.91 17.18
N TYR A 119 5.60 2.64 17.17
CA TYR A 119 6.59 3.54 17.78
C TYR A 119 6.51 4.95 17.18
N ASP A 120 6.20 5.03 15.89
CA ASP A 120 5.94 6.30 15.18
C ASP A 120 4.42 6.55 15.11
N PRO A 121 3.90 7.52 15.90
CA PRO A 121 2.46 7.80 15.94
C PRO A 121 1.95 8.41 14.63
N GLY A 122 2.78 9.15 13.91
CA GLY A 122 2.42 9.70 12.60
C GLY A 122 2.24 8.61 11.55
N TYR A 123 3.14 7.61 11.56
CA TYR A 123 2.99 6.44 10.69
C TYR A 123 1.69 5.68 10.99
N ALA A 124 1.41 5.40 12.27
CA ALA A 124 0.18 4.72 12.67
C ALA A 124 -1.06 5.50 12.19
N ALA A 125 -1.10 6.82 12.40
CA ALA A 125 -2.18 7.68 11.94
C ALA A 125 -2.32 7.67 10.41
N SER A 126 -1.21 7.74 9.67
CA SER A 126 -1.24 7.71 8.20
C SER A 126 -1.79 6.39 7.64
N LYS A 127 -1.51 5.26 8.30
CA LYS A 127 -2.04 3.95 7.91
C LYS A 127 -3.50 3.75 8.34
N ALA A 128 -3.92 4.32 9.44
CA ALA A 128 -5.33 4.34 9.87
C ALA A 128 -6.21 5.18 8.94
N ALA A 129 -5.70 6.27 8.37
CA ALA A 129 -6.40 7.11 7.40
C ALA A 129 -6.87 6.34 6.15
N ILE A 130 -6.20 5.25 5.78
CA ILE A 130 -6.56 4.42 4.62
C ILE A 130 -7.99 3.90 4.72
N GLN A 131 -8.49 3.57 5.92
CA GLN A 131 -9.88 3.13 6.11
C GLN A 131 -10.87 4.23 5.69
N GLY A 132 -10.62 5.47 6.09
CA GLY A 132 -11.44 6.61 5.67
C GLY A 132 -11.39 6.85 4.18
N MET A 133 -10.20 6.73 3.58
CA MET A 133 -9.99 6.90 2.14
C MET A 133 -10.78 5.86 1.32
N ILE A 134 -10.66 4.57 1.63
CA ILE A 134 -11.38 3.52 0.88
C ILE A 134 -12.90 3.66 1.00
N ASN A 135 -13.41 4.07 2.17
CA ASN A 135 -14.84 4.29 2.36
C ASN A 135 -15.34 5.49 1.53
N SER A 136 -14.59 6.60 1.53
CA SER A 136 -14.94 7.81 0.77
C SER A 136 -14.92 7.55 -0.73
N PHE A 137 -13.84 6.95 -1.25
CA PHE A 137 -13.76 6.60 -2.67
C PHE A 137 -14.83 5.61 -3.11
N ALA A 138 -15.15 4.60 -2.29
CA ALA A 138 -16.19 3.64 -2.63
C ALA A 138 -17.61 4.24 -2.56
N ASN A 139 -17.82 5.35 -1.86
CA ASN A 139 -19.06 6.12 -1.94
C ASN A 139 -19.17 6.94 -3.22
N GLU A 140 -18.05 7.53 -3.64
CA GLU A 140 -17.98 8.36 -4.85
C GLU A 140 -17.99 7.52 -6.13
N PHE A 141 -17.17 6.45 -6.19
CA PHE A 141 -16.97 5.60 -7.38
C PHE A 141 -17.65 4.24 -7.23
N GLN A 142 -18.97 4.22 -7.30
CA GLN A 142 -19.82 3.06 -6.97
C GLN A 142 -19.60 1.83 -7.86
N THR A 143 -19.01 1.99 -9.04
CA THR A 143 -18.71 0.87 -9.95
C THR A 143 -17.34 0.24 -9.69
N MET A 144 -16.48 0.90 -8.92
CA MET A 144 -15.13 0.47 -8.59
C MET A 144 -15.04 -0.13 -7.19
N ARG A 145 -13.98 -0.88 -6.93
CA ARG A 145 -13.71 -1.48 -5.63
C ARG A 145 -12.46 -0.87 -4.99
N PHE A 146 -12.52 -0.66 -3.70
CA PHE A 146 -11.45 -0.07 -2.90
C PHE A 146 -11.19 -0.95 -1.69
N ASN A 147 -9.99 -1.48 -1.59
CA ASN A 147 -9.61 -2.42 -0.54
C ASN A 147 -8.22 -2.10 0.02
N ALA A 148 -7.88 -2.67 1.14
CA ALA A 148 -6.53 -2.63 1.68
C ALA A 148 -6.09 -3.98 2.25
N ILE A 149 -4.77 -4.14 2.37
CA ILE A 149 -4.13 -5.23 3.11
C ILE A 149 -3.40 -4.60 4.29
N ALA A 150 -3.80 -4.93 5.52
CA ALA A 150 -3.08 -4.51 6.71
C ALA A 150 -1.95 -5.50 6.99
N LEU A 151 -0.72 -5.08 6.74
CA LEU A 151 0.47 -5.93 6.87
C LEU A 151 1.04 -5.90 8.28
N GLY A 152 1.42 -7.06 8.78
CA GLY A 152 2.38 -7.23 9.85
C GLY A 152 3.82 -7.08 9.35
N LEU A 153 4.79 -7.51 10.18
CA LEU A 153 6.19 -7.53 9.78
C LEU A 153 6.40 -8.57 8.68
N VAL A 154 6.89 -8.10 7.54
CA VAL A 154 7.21 -8.95 6.38
C VAL A 154 8.63 -9.46 6.50
N GLU A 155 8.82 -10.77 6.40
CA GLU A 155 10.12 -11.40 6.49
C GLU A 155 11.06 -10.92 5.37
N ASN A 156 12.34 -10.74 5.72
CA ASN A 156 13.39 -10.21 4.83
C ASN A 156 13.12 -8.81 4.24
N SER A 157 12.10 -8.09 4.74
CA SER A 157 11.86 -6.71 4.32
C SER A 157 12.96 -5.77 4.84
N PRO A 158 13.15 -4.58 4.24
CA PRO A 158 14.11 -3.59 4.75
C PRO A 158 13.90 -3.27 6.25
N VAL A 159 12.65 -3.20 6.70
CA VAL A 159 12.33 -2.96 8.13
C VAL A 159 12.78 -4.15 8.99
N PHE A 160 12.51 -5.38 8.53
CA PHE A 160 12.98 -6.60 9.20
C PHE A 160 14.50 -6.62 9.35
N ASN A 161 15.23 -6.30 8.27
CA ASN A 161 16.70 -6.34 8.24
C ASN A 161 17.37 -5.26 9.10
N GLN A 162 16.63 -4.22 9.49
CA GLN A 162 17.10 -3.16 10.38
C GLN A 162 16.85 -3.46 11.88
N MET A 163 16.07 -4.50 12.19
CA MET A 163 15.75 -4.86 13.57
C MET A 163 16.92 -5.59 14.25
N THR A 164 17.17 -5.26 15.52
CA THR A 164 18.08 -6.06 16.35
C THR A 164 17.47 -7.42 16.65
N PRO A 165 18.29 -8.48 16.90
CA PRO A 165 17.77 -9.81 17.23
C PRO A 165 16.78 -9.79 18.42
N ASP A 166 17.08 -9.04 19.47
CA ASP A 166 16.22 -8.93 20.65
C ASP A 166 14.87 -8.27 20.32
N PHE A 167 14.87 -7.22 19.48
CA PHE A 167 13.65 -6.56 19.07
C PHE A 167 12.81 -7.46 18.16
N LEU A 168 13.46 -8.19 17.27
CA LEU A 168 12.81 -9.17 16.41
C LEU A 168 12.17 -10.30 17.21
N GLN A 169 12.87 -10.80 18.24
CA GLN A 169 12.32 -11.84 19.13
C GLN A 169 11.09 -11.33 19.87
N LYS A 170 11.16 -10.15 20.50
CA LYS A 170 9.99 -9.50 21.13
C LYS A 170 8.82 -9.29 20.16
N HIS A 171 9.11 -9.04 18.89
CA HIS A 171 8.08 -8.90 17.88
C HIS A 171 7.45 -10.25 17.53
N ARG A 172 8.25 -11.32 17.41
CA ARG A 172 7.77 -12.69 17.20
C ARG A 172 6.91 -13.19 18.36
N ASP A 173 7.25 -12.87 19.60
CA ASP A 173 6.50 -13.27 20.79
C ASP A 173 5.08 -12.68 20.84
N ARG A 174 4.84 -11.61 20.09
CA ARG A 174 3.52 -10.99 19.93
C ARG A 174 2.69 -11.61 18.82
N MET A 175 3.26 -12.51 18.02
CA MET A 175 2.59 -13.17 16.91
C MET A 175 2.10 -14.55 17.33
N HIS A 176 0.97 -14.97 16.78
CA HIS A 176 0.54 -16.34 16.90
C HIS A 176 1.55 -17.26 16.17
N GLN A 177 2.08 -18.25 16.86
CA GLN A 177 3.11 -19.18 16.34
C GLN A 177 4.45 -18.52 15.91
N GLY A 178 4.70 -17.25 16.24
CA GLY A 178 5.97 -16.56 15.91
C GLY A 178 6.28 -16.41 14.42
N THR A 179 5.28 -16.65 13.54
CA THR A 179 5.47 -16.60 12.08
C THR A 179 5.42 -15.16 11.56
N LEU A 180 6.27 -14.86 10.57
CA LEU A 180 6.28 -13.57 9.87
C LEU A 180 5.46 -13.65 8.58
N VAL A 181 5.07 -12.48 8.06
CA VAL A 181 4.36 -12.41 6.79
C VAL A 181 5.31 -12.72 5.64
N GLN A 182 4.91 -13.63 4.75
CA GLN A 182 5.66 -14.03 3.57
C GLN A 182 5.15 -13.28 2.33
N LEU A 183 6.05 -12.98 1.38
CA LEU A 183 5.71 -12.30 0.12
C LEU A 183 4.69 -13.08 -0.71
N GLU A 184 4.78 -14.40 -0.73
CA GLU A 184 3.83 -15.26 -1.45
C GLU A 184 2.41 -15.16 -0.90
N HIS A 185 2.25 -15.02 0.42
CA HIS A 185 0.94 -14.81 1.05
C HIS A 185 0.39 -13.42 0.72
N ILE A 186 1.25 -12.39 0.67
CA ILE A 186 0.85 -11.06 0.19
C ILE A 186 0.37 -11.14 -1.25
N ALA A 187 1.11 -11.81 -2.12
CA ALA A 187 0.75 -11.98 -3.53
C ALA A 187 -0.58 -12.74 -3.70
N ALA A 188 -0.83 -13.77 -2.89
CA ALA A 188 -2.08 -14.51 -2.89
C ALA A 188 -3.27 -13.63 -2.48
N VAL A 189 -3.11 -12.78 -1.44
CA VAL A 189 -4.16 -11.84 -1.01
C VAL A 189 -4.37 -10.73 -2.05
N VAL A 190 -3.31 -10.21 -2.68
CA VAL A 190 -3.45 -9.27 -3.80
C VAL A 190 -4.24 -9.90 -4.95
N ASN A 191 -3.91 -11.15 -5.34
CA ASN A 191 -4.65 -11.87 -6.36
C ASN A 191 -6.12 -12.07 -5.98
N LEU A 192 -6.41 -12.44 -4.72
CA LEU A 192 -7.78 -12.55 -4.20
C LEU A 192 -8.55 -11.24 -4.35
N LEU A 193 -7.96 -10.11 -3.94
CA LEU A 193 -8.59 -8.79 -4.05
C LEU A 193 -8.80 -8.39 -5.51
N LEU A 194 -7.87 -8.72 -6.41
CA LEU A 194 -7.99 -8.42 -7.84
C LEU A 194 -9.12 -9.19 -8.49
N THR A 195 -9.31 -10.46 -8.14
CA THR A 195 -10.23 -11.39 -8.84
C THR A 195 -11.60 -11.54 -8.17
N ASN A 196 -11.70 -11.42 -6.85
CA ASN A 196 -12.96 -11.57 -6.12
C ASN A 196 -13.78 -10.26 -6.15
N LYS A 197 -14.83 -10.25 -6.97
CA LYS A 197 -15.69 -9.06 -7.16
C LYS A 197 -16.56 -8.70 -5.95
N ASN A 198 -16.70 -9.60 -4.98
CA ASN A 198 -17.50 -9.35 -3.77
C ASN A 198 -16.72 -8.62 -2.67
N LEU A 199 -15.40 -8.45 -2.84
CA LEU A 199 -14.57 -7.72 -1.89
C LEU A 199 -14.52 -6.23 -2.27
N ASN A 200 -15.15 -5.40 -1.46
CA ASN A 200 -15.11 -3.94 -1.52
C ASN A 200 -15.14 -3.37 -0.11
N ARG A 201 -14.47 -2.26 0.13
CA ARG A 201 -14.33 -1.59 1.46
C ARG A 201 -13.71 -2.51 2.52
N SER A 202 -12.95 -3.52 2.09
CA SER A 202 -12.37 -4.52 2.98
C SER A 202 -10.93 -4.16 3.33
N ILE A 203 -10.58 -4.29 4.60
CA ILE A 203 -9.19 -4.35 5.04
C ILE A 203 -8.90 -5.78 5.47
N ILE A 204 -8.05 -6.47 4.72
CA ILE A 204 -7.66 -7.85 5.04
C ILE A 204 -6.41 -7.81 5.94
N PRO A 205 -6.52 -8.27 7.20
CA PRO A 205 -5.35 -8.35 8.07
C PRO A 205 -4.47 -9.54 7.66
N LEU A 206 -3.23 -9.25 7.34
CA LEU A 206 -2.19 -10.26 7.11
C LEU A 206 -1.07 -9.99 8.13
N THR A 207 -1.34 -10.33 9.38
CA THR A 207 -0.56 -9.87 10.55
C THR A 207 -0.03 -11.01 11.40
N SER A 208 -0.25 -12.27 11.00
CA SER A 208 0.11 -13.47 11.79
C SER A 208 -0.46 -13.44 13.22
N GLY A 209 -1.64 -12.85 13.39
CA GLY A 209 -2.28 -12.73 14.71
C GLY A 209 -1.54 -11.83 15.69
N PHE A 210 -0.83 -10.81 15.22
CA PHE A 210 -0.09 -9.86 16.05
C PHE A 210 -1.00 -9.20 17.10
N ARG A 211 -0.58 -9.25 18.38
CA ARG A 211 -1.34 -8.80 19.57
C ARG A 211 -0.90 -7.43 20.05
#